data_e8c1dae193339ec9e55deabe4904afaa
#
_entry.id   e8c1dae193339ec9e55deabe4904afaa
#
_cell.length_a   1.000
_cell.length_b   1.000
_cell.length_c   1.000
_cell.angle_alpha   90.00
_cell.angle_beta   90.00
_cell.angle_gamma   90.00
#
_symmetry.space_group_name_H-M   'P 1'
#
loop_
_entity.id
_entity.type
_entity.pdbx_description
1 polymer ?
#
loop_
_entity_poly.entity_id
_entity_poly.type
_entity_poly.pdbx_seq_one_letter_code
_entity_poly.pdbx_strand_id
1 'polypeptide(L)'
;MGFNTKAHWEDIYKKKMPNEVSWTQEIPQTSIDFLESFNLSKESSIIDVGGGESKFVDYLLMQGYENITVLDISKNAIEKAKKRIGEKSDQVKWVVNDINEFMPNNKFDFWHDRAVFHFLTNKESILNYSKMVSNYATHFVVGTFSTEGPKKCSGLDICQYDEISITKTFESHNFKKVESKRVDHETPFGTIQNFIFCSFTAT
;
A
#
# COMPACT_ATOMS: atom_id res chain seq x y z
N MET A 1 -2.74 -10.23 26.85
CA MET A 1 -2.25 -10.70 25.53
C MET A 1 -2.39 -9.52 24.58
N GLY A 2 -1.31 -9.14 23.86
CA GLY A 2 -1.37 -8.07 22.87
C GLY A 2 -2.27 -8.47 21.69
N PHE A 3 -2.77 -7.47 20.95
CA PHE A 3 -3.56 -7.69 19.74
C PHE A 3 -2.68 -8.34 18.66
N ASN A 4 -3.14 -9.44 18.05
CA ASN A 4 -2.42 -10.13 16.99
C ASN A 4 -2.92 -9.66 15.62
N THR A 5 -2.23 -8.68 15.06
CA THR A 5 -2.55 -8.06 13.77
C THR A 5 -2.57 -9.08 12.62
N LYS A 6 -1.61 -10.01 12.60
CA LYS A 6 -1.56 -11.06 11.57
C LYS A 6 -2.79 -11.97 11.62
N ALA A 7 -3.14 -12.45 12.80
CA ALA A 7 -4.31 -13.32 12.96
C ALA A 7 -5.61 -12.62 12.57
N HIS A 8 -5.73 -11.31 12.85
CA HIS A 8 -6.86 -10.49 12.44
C HIS A 8 -7.02 -10.44 10.91
N TRP A 9 -5.95 -10.10 10.18
CA TRP A 9 -5.98 -10.02 8.73
C TRP A 9 -6.17 -11.38 8.06
N GLU A 10 -5.53 -12.43 8.60
CA GLU A 10 -5.77 -13.80 8.11
C GLU A 10 -7.24 -14.21 8.24
N ASP A 11 -7.89 -13.88 9.36
CA ASP A 11 -9.31 -14.17 9.56
C ASP A 11 -10.22 -13.40 8.60
N ILE A 12 -9.94 -12.11 8.37
CA ILE A 12 -10.66 -11.29 7.40
C ILE A 12 -10.57 -11.89 6.01
N TYR A 13 -9.37 -12.13 5.51
CA TYR A 13 -9.19 -12.69 4.16
C TYR A 13 -9.64 -14.13 4.02
N LYS A 14 -9.73 -14.89 5.12
CA LYS A 14 -10.33 -16.22 5.12
C LYS A 14 -11.85 -16.18 4.96
N LYS A 15 -12.51 -15.21 5.61
CA LYS A 15 -13.97 -15.18 5.74
C LYS A 15 -14.68 -14.31 4.72
N LYS A 16 -14.03 -13.24 4.24
CA LYS A 16 -14.66 -12.24 3.39
C LYS A 16 -14.27 -12.37 1.93
N MET A 17 -15.25 -12.08 1.08
CA MET A 17 -15.05 -11.92 -0.35
C MET A 17 -14.65 -10.47 -0.69
N PRO A 18 -14.07 -10.19 -1.87
CA PRO A 18 -13.65 -8.83 -2.24
C PRO A 18 -14.75 -7.78 -2.13
N ASN A 19 -15.98 -8.12 -2.46
CA ASN A 19 -17.14 -7.21 -2.37
C ASN A 19 -17.66 -7.01 -0.94
N GLU A 20 -17.09 -7.68 0.04
CA GLU A 20 -17.44 -7.58 1.46
C GLU A 20 -16.39 -6.79 2.27
N VAL A 21 -15.42 -6.19 1.60
CA VAL A 21 -14.37 -5.37 2.23
C VAL A 21 -14.32 -3.98 1.62
N SER A 22 -14.17 -2.97 2.47
CA SER A 22 -14.34 -1.56 2.08
C SER A 22 -13.24 -1.01 1.18
N TRP A 23 -12.08 -1.63 1.10
CA TRP A 23 -10.92 -1.15 0.33
C TRP A 23 -10.84 -1.70 -1.08
N THR A 24 -11.73 -2.61 -1.47
CA THR A 24 -11.72 -3.21 -2.81
C THR A 24 -11.96 -2.18 -3.90
N GLN A 25 -11.17 -2.27 -4.95
CA GLN A 25 -11.32 -1.50 -6.18
C GLN A 25 -11.18 -2.45 -7.37
N GLU A 26 -12.07 -2.32 -8.35
CA GLU A 26 -11.95 -3.06 -9.61
C GLU A 26 -10.76 -2.55 -10.43
N ILE A 27 -10.54 -1.25 -10.43
CA ILE A 27 -9.39 -0.58 -11.02
C ILE A 27 -8.86 0.42 -9.99
N PRO A 28 -7.64 0.25 -9.46
CA PRO A 28 -7.05 1.20 -8.53
C PRO A 28 -6.49 2.42 -9.25
N GLN A 29 -7.37 3.19 -9.92
CA GLN A 29 -7.00 4.22 -10.88
C GLN A 29 -6.06 5.26 -10.29
N THR A 30 -6.28 5.72 -9.06
CA THR A 30 -5.41 6.71 -8.44
C THR A 30 -3.97 6.18 -8.24
N SER A 31 -3.82 4.90 -7.83
CA SER A 31 -2.50 4.27 -7.72
C SER A 31 -1.81 4.14 -9.08
N ILE A 32 -2.59 3.85 -10.12
CA ILE A 32 -2.11 3.76 -11.51
C ILE A 32 -1.66 5.13 -12.00
N ASP A 33 -2.48 6.18 -11.83
CA ASP A 33 -2.15 7.55 -12.25
C ASP A 33 -0.81 8.00 -11.62
N PHE A 34 -0.63 7.74 -10.32
CA PHE A 34 0.63 8.07 -9.64
C PHE A 34 1.83 7.25 -10.14
N LEU A 35 1.67 5.96 -10.42
CA LEU A 35 2.73 5.15 -11.01
C LEU A 35 3.13 5.69 -12.39
N GLU A 36 2.16 5.97 -13.24
CA GLU A 36 2.39 6.46 -14.61
C GLU A 36 3.06 7.83 -14.64
N SER A 37 2.80 8.68 -13.64
CA SER A 37 3.42 10.02 -13.56
C SER A 37 4.94 9.99 -13.42
N PHE A 38 5.51 8.86 -12.97
CA PHE A 38 6.97 8.69 -12.84
C PHE A 38 7.66 8.16 -14.11
N ASN A 39 6.91 7.75 -15.14
CA ASN A 39 7.44 7.24 -16.40
C ASN A 39 8.52 6.15 -16.23
N LEU A 40 8.27 5.19 -15.36
CA LEU A 40 9.21 4.12 -15.03
C LEU A 40 9.39 3.14 -16.20
N SER A 41 10.61 2.59 -16.33
CA SER A 41 10.86 1.51 -17.28
C SER A 41 10.20 0.20 -16.81
N LYS A 42 10.02 -0.76 -17.70
CA LYS A 42 9.38 -2.05 -17.36
C LYS A 42 10.28 -2.92 -16.48
N GLU A 43 11.56 -2.67 -16.49
CA GLU A 43 12.57 -3.31 -15.65
C GLU A 43 12.66 -2.70 -14.25
N SER A 44 11.99 -1.57 -14.00
CA SER A 44 12.00 -0.91 -12.69
C SER A 44 11.47 -1.83 -11.61
N SER A 45 12.14 -1.82 -10.46
CA SER A 45 11.77 -2.61 -9.30
C SER A 45 10.63 -1.94 -8.52
N ILE A 46 9.51 -2.63 -8.40
CA ILE A 46 8.28 -2.12 -7.77
C ILE A 46 7.93 -2.96 -6.54
N ILE A 47 7.60 -2.31 -5.43
CA ILE A 47 6.98 -2.96 -4.28
C ILE A 47 5.59 -2.39 -4.02
N ASP A 48 4.60 -3.29 -3.87
CA ASP A 48 3.22 -2.98 -3.43
C ASP A 48 3.04 -3.49 -2.00
N VAL A 49 3.01 -2.58 -1.03
CA VAL A 49 2.90 -2.87 0.40
C VAL A 49 1.43 -2.96 0.80
N GLY A 50 1.07 -4.08 1.45
CA GLY A 50 -0.33 -4.40 1.72
C GLY A 50 -1.09 -4.73 0.44
N GLY A 51 -0.37 -5.13 -0.62
CA GLY A 51 -0.95 -5.39 -1.93
C GLY A 51 -1.95 -6.54 -1.94
N GLY A 52 -1.78 -7.52 -1.03
CA GLY A 52 -2.71 -8.58 -0.74
C GLY A 52 -3.57 -9.04 -1.92
N GLU A 53 -4.87 -8.77 -1.85
CA GLU A 53 -5.85 -9.08 -2.90
C GLU A 53 -6.08 -7.88 -3.86
N SER A 54 -5.26 -6.81 -3.78
CA SER A 54 -5.32 -5.64 -4.68
C SER A 54 -5.15 -6.03 -6.14
N LYS A 55 -5.84 -5.32 -7.04
CA LYS A 55 -5.69 -5.47 -8.49
C LYS A 55 -4.59 -4.55 -9.07
N PHE A 56 -3.81 -3.89 -8.23
CA PHE A 56 -2.66 -3.10 -8.71
C PHE A 56 -1.59 -4.00 -9.34
N VAL A 57 -1.32 -5.16 -8.75
CA VAL A 57 -0.41 -6.16 -9.32
C VAL A 57 -0.88 -6.72 -10.67
N ASP A 58 -2.21 -6.87 -10.86
CA ASP A 58 -2.78 -7.29 -12.16
C ASP A 58 -2.46 -6.25 -13.25
N TYR A 59 -2.62 -4.97 -12.91
CA TYR A 59 -2.25 -3.87 -13.82
C TYR A 59 -0.76 -3.88 -14.15
N LEU A 60 0.12 -4.01 -13.15
CA LEU A 60 1.58 -4.07 -13.37
C LEU A 60 1.96 -5.19 -14.34
N LEU A 61 1.43 -6.39 -14.13
CA LEU A 61 1.65 -7.54 -15.01
C LEU A 61 1.09 -7.33 -16.43
N MET A 62 -0.06 -6.69 -16.54
CA MET A 62 -0.67 -6.38 -17.85
C MET A 62 0.17 -5.35 -18.63
N GLN A 63 0.78 -4.39 -17.92
CA GLN A 63 1.67 -3.39 -18.51
C GLN A 63 3.08 -3.91 -18.79
N GLY A 64 3.40 -5.16 -18.43
CA GLY A 64 4.69 -5.78 -18.69
C GLY A 64 5.81 -5.35 -17.74
N TYR A 65 5.49 -4.93 -16.52
CA TYR A 65 6.52 -4.75 -15.49
C TYR A 65 7.08 -6.11 -15.07
N GLU A 66 8.42 -6.20 -14.95
CA GLU A 66 9.13 -7.48 -14.77
C GLU A 66 9.59 -7.72 -13.33
N ASN A 67 9.81 -6.66 -12.55
CA ASN A 67 10.37 -6.74 -11.21
C ASN A 67 9.37 -6.31 -10.14
N ILE A 68 8.33 -7.11 -9.94
CA ILE A 68 7.22 -6.83 -9.04
C ILE A 68 7.39 -7.60 -7.73
N THR A 69 7.31 -6.91 -6.60
CA THR A 69 7.19 -7.50 -5.26
C THR A 69 5.87 -7.10 -4.64
N VAL A 70 5.13 -8.05 -4.11
CA VAL A 70 3.92 -7.79 -3.30
C VAL A 70 4.19 -8.27 -1.88
N LEU A 71 4.07 -7.35 -0.94
CA LEU A 71 4.19 -7.60 0.50
C LEU A 71 2.82 -7.52 1.16
N ASP A 72 2.45 -8.54 1.91
CA ASP A 72 1.26 -8.52 2.74
C ASP A 72 1.47 -9.33 4.01
N ILE A 73 0.83 -8.94 5.11
CA ILE A 73 0.86 -9.67 6.38
C ILE A 73 0.05 -10.98 6.32
N SER A 74 -0.97 -11.04 5.43
CA SER A 74 -1.87 -12.17 5.28
C SER A 74 -1.44 -13.10 4.14
N LYS A 75 -1.14 -14.34 4.49
CA LYS A 75 -0.93 -15.41 3.52
C LYS A 75 -2.21 -15.68 2.70
N ASN A 76 -3.39 -15.62 3.35
CA ASN A 76 -4.65 -15.84 2.67
C ASN A 76 -4.91 -14.79 1.57
N ALA A 77 -4.57 -13.52 1.82
CA ALA A 77 -4.67 -12.46 0.82
C ALA A 77 -3.79 -12.76 -0.41
N ILE A 78 -2.52 -13.09 -0.17
CA ILE A 78 -1.57 -13.45 -1.23
C ILE A 78 -2.04 -14.68 -2.02
N GLU A 79 -2.50 -15.74 -1.37
CA GLU A 79 -2.97 -16.94 -2.07
C GLU A 79 -4.21 -16.66 -2.95
N LYS A 80 -5.10 -15.77 -2.51
CA LYS A 80 -6.23 -15.32 -3.33
C LYS A 80 -5.76 -14.54 -4.58
N ALA A 81 -4.79 -13.64 -4.42
CA ALA A 81 -4.21 -12.90 -5.53
C ALA A 81 -3.54 -13.84 -6.54
N LYS A 82 -2.70 -14.77 -6.07
CA LYS A 82 -2.05 -15.77 -6.91
C LYS A 82 -3.06 -16.60 -7.70
N LYS A 83 -4.12 -17.08 -7.02
CA LYS A 83 -5.18 -17.86 -7.67
C LYS A 83 -5.89 -17.05 -8.76
N ARG A 84 -6.16 -15.75 -8.52
CA ARG A 84 -6.80 -14.85 -9.49
C ARG A 84 -5.92 -14.64 -10.73
N ILE A 85 -4.62 -14.38 -10.50
CA ILE A 85 -3.66 -14.09 -11.56
C ILE A 85 -3.27 -15.32 -12.36
N GLY A 86 -3.31 -16.51 -11.74
CA GLY A 86 -2.97 -17.78 -12.40
C GLY A 86 -1.47 -17.89 -12.70
N GLU A 87 -1.11 -18.43 -13.86
CA GLU A 87 0.29 -18.71 -14.25
C GLU A 87 1.22 -17.48 -14.17
N LYS A 88 0.69 -16.28 -14.41
CA LYS A 88 1.49 -15.04 -14.29
C LYS A 88 1.94 -14.74 -12.85
N SER A 89 1.37 -15.42 -11.85
CA SER A 89 1.78 -15.24 -10.45
C SER A 89 3.24 -15.59 -10.18
N ASP A 90 3.85 -16.44 -11.01
CA ASP A 90 5.25 -16.81 -10.92
C ASP A 90 6.22 -15.67 -11.33
N GLN A 91 5.69 -14.63 -11.99
CA GLN A 91 6.44 -13.42 -12.36
C GLN A 91 6.52 -12.42 -11.19
N VAL A 92 5.84 -12.67 -10.07
CA VAL A 92 5.76 -11.77 -8.92
C VAL A 92 6.47 -12.38 -7.73
N LYS A 93 7.30 -11.58 -7.05
CA LYS A 93 7.88 -11.94 -5.76
C LYS A 93 6.85 -11.69 -4.65
N TRP A 94 6.31 -12.74 -4.08
CA TRP A 94 5.36 -12.67 -2.98
C TRP A 94 6.05 -12.77 -1.63
N VAL A 95 5.77 -11.82 -0.74
CA VAL A 95 6.37 -11.77 0.60
C VAL A 95 5.25 -11.72 1.64
N VAL A 96 5.18 -12.74 2.51
CA VAL A 96 4.27 -12.76 3.67
C VAL A 96 5.03 -12.27 4.88
N ASN A 97 4.88 -11.00 5.24
CA ASN A 97 5.53 -10.43 6.41
C ASN A 97 4.75 -9.23 6.97
N ASP A 98 4.94 -8.92 8.25
CA ASP A 98 4.52 -7.65 8.85
C ASP A 98 5.46 -6.55 8.37
N ILE A 99 4.91 -5.40 7.97
CA ILE A 99 5.71 -4.24 7.53
C ILE A 99 6.65 -3.74 8.62
N ASN A 100 6.30 -3.92 9.90
CA ASN A 100 7.16 -3.56 11.02
C ASN A 100 8.40 -4.47 11.17
N GLU A 101 8.35 -5.68 10.60
CA GLU A 101 9.44 -6.67 10.64
C GLU A 101 10.13 -6.82 9.28
N PHE A 102 9.58 -6.20 8.24
CA PHE A 102 10.11 -6.32 6.88
C PHE A 102 11.43 -5.57 6.74
N MET A 103 12.42 -6.28 6.23
CA MET A 103 13.77 -5.73 5.94
C MET A 103 14.07 -5.94 4.46
N PRO A 104 14.00 -4.89 3.63
CA PRO A 104 14.36 -4.98 2.21
C PRO A 104 15.85 -5.33 2.04
N ASN A 105 16.16 -6.22 1.10
CA ASN A 105 17.56 -6.53 0.74
C ASN A 105 18.10 -5.63 -0.37
N ASN A 106 17.21 -5.00 -1.15
CA ASN A 106 17.55 -4.14 -2.27
C ASN A 106 16.68 -2.88 -2.26
N LYS A 107 17.11 -1.84 -2.96
CA LYS A 107 16.28 -0.66 -3.23
C LYS A 107 15.20 -0.98 -4.25
N PHE A 108 14.11 -0.24 -4.15
CA PHE A 108 13.01 -0.23 -5.10
C PHE A 108 12.98 1.12 -5.83
N ASP A 109 12.75 1.07 -7.13
CA ASP A 109 12.53 2.29 -7.92
C ASP A 109 11.19 2.93 -7.58
N PHE A 110 10.19 2.09 -7.25
CA PHE A 110 8.87 2.55 -6.86
C PHE A 110 8.33 1.75 -5.66
N TRP A 111 7.96 2.48 -4.61
CA TRP A 111 7.33 1.95 -3.41
C TRP A 111 5.89 2.46 -3.34
N HIS A 112 4.93 1.56 -3.40
CA HIS A 112 3.53 1.86 -3.28
C HIS A 112 2.97 1.34 -1.95
N ASP A 113 2.22 2.18 -1.25
CA ASP A 113 1.49 1.85 -0.04
C ASP A 113 0.10 2.46 -0.13
N ARG A 114 -0.91 1.62 -0.23
CA ARG A 114 -2.30 2.06 -0.12
C ARG A 114 -2.97 1.38 1.06
N ALA A 115 -3.30 2.17 2.08
CA ALA A 115 -4.03 1.73 3.26
C ALA A 115 -3.27 0.77 4.20
N VAL A 116 -1.92 0.82 4.24
CA VAL A 116 -1.12 0.14 5.27
C VAL A 116 -0.54 1.15 6.26
N PHE A 117 0.05 2.23 5.78
CA PHE A 117 0.70 3.24 6.60
C PHE A 117 -0.21 3.78 7.72
N HIS A 118 -1.50 3.96 7.47
CA HIS A 118 -2.42 4.47 8.48
C HIS A 118 -2.67 3.53 9.67
N PHE A 119 -2.32 2.24 9.58
CA PHE A 119 -2.37 1.31 10.70
C PHE A 119 -1.18 1.44 11.65
N LEU A 120 -0.14 2.17 11.27
CA LEU A 120 0.98 2.49 12.13
C LEU A 120 0.56 3.64 13.06
N THR A 121 0.03 3.30 14.24
CA THR A 121 -0.58 4.27 15.14
C THR A 121 0.36 4.77 16.24
N ASN A 122 1.53 4.17 16.41
CA ASN A 122 2.54 4.61 17.36
C ASN A 122 3.72 5.30 16.66
N LYS A 123 4.34 6.25 17.37
CA LYS A 123 5.42 7.08 16.82
C LYS A 123 6.63 6.29 16.36
N GLU A 124 6.96 5.20 17.05
CA GLU A 124 8.12 4.36 16.73
C GLU A 124 7.92 3.63 15.41
N SER A 125 6.76 2.99 15.21
CA SER A 125 6.44 2.32 13.95
C SER A 125 6.41 3.29 12.78
N ILE A 126 5.82 4.49 12.95
CA ILE A 126 5.82 5.54 11.92
C ILE A 126 7.25 5.95 11.57
N LEU A 127 8.10 6.19 12.58
CA LEU A 127 9.49 6.57 12.38
C LEU A 127 10.30 5.47 11.68
N ASN A 128 10.13 4.21 12.10
CA ASN A 128 10.84 3.07 11.51
C ASN A 128 10.41 2.87 10.05
N TYR A 129 9.11 2.96 9.77
CA TYR A 129 8.58 2.88 8.41
C TYR A 129 9.14 4.00 7.52
N SER A 130 9.07 5.25 7.95
CA SER A 130 9.56 6.38 7.15
C SER A 130 11.06 6.32 6.88
N LYS A 131 11.87 5.86 7.84
CA LYS A 131 13.30 5.59 7.64
C LYS A 131 13.53 4.44 6.66
N MET A 132 12.76 3.35 6.76
CA MET A 132 12.87 2.22 5.86
C MET A 132 12.56 2.65 4.42
N VAL A 133 11.44 3.33 4.21
CA VAL A 133 11.07 3.83 2.88
C VAL A 133 12.15 4.76 2.32
N SER A 134 12.66 5.70 3.12
CA SER A 134 13.74 6.61 2.73
C SER A 134 15.03 5.91 2.31
N ASN A 135 15.37 4.81 2.96
CA ASN A 135 16.58 4.06 2.63
C ASN A 135 16.43 3.17 1.40
N TYR A 136 15.21 2.73 1.10
CA TYR A 136 14.97 1.69 0.11
C TYR A 136 14.05 2.07 -1.05
N ALA A 137 13.52 3.29 -1.10
CA ALA A 137 12.71 3.76 -2.23
C ALA A 137 13.34 4.94 -2.95
N THR A 138 13.25 4.95 -4.30
CA THR A 138 13.57 6.12 -5.12
C THR A 138 12.33 7.01 -5.26
N HIS A 139 11.20 6.43 -5.63
CA HIS A 139 9.90 7.06 -5.68
C HIS A 139 8.95 6.36 -4.70
N PHE A 140 8.14 7.14 -4.02
CA PHE A 140 7.22 6.63 -3.01
C PHE A 140 5.84 7.24 -3.19
N VAL A 141 4.82 6.41 -3.18
CA VAL A 141 3.42 6.81 -3.17
C VAL A 141 2.73 6.21 -1.95
N VAL A 142 2.09 7.05 -1.16
CA VAL A 142 1.29 6.64 -0.02
C VAL A 142 -0.14 7.14 -0.15
N GLY A 143 -1.10 6.23 -0.06
CA GLY A 143 -2.53 6.51 0.02
C GLY A 143 -3.09 6.12 1.39
N THR A 144 -3.62 7.07 2.13
CA THR A 144 -4.13 6.86 3.49
C THR A 144 -5.43 7.60 3.73
N PHE A 145 -6.17 7.28 4.79
CA PHE A 145 -7.36 8.06 5.12
C PHE A 145 -6.99 9.51 5.43
N SER A 146 -7.73 10.43 4.81
CA SER A 146 -7.60 11.85 5.12
C SER A 146 -8.24 12.18 6.48
N THR A 147 -8.05 13.41 6.94
CA THR A 147 -8.71 13.93 8.16
C THR A 147 -10.23 13.95 8.05
N GLU A 148 -10.79 13.83 6.84
CA GLU A 148 -12.23 13.74 6.56
C GLU A 148 -12.67 12.27 6.36
N GLY A 149 -11.74 11.33 6.32
CA GLY A 149 -12.00 9.91 6.17
C GLY A 149 -12.41 9.22 7.47
N PRO A 150 -12.59 7.90 7.43
CA PRO A 150 -12.90 7.10 8.61
C PRO A 150 -11.82 7.18 9.69
N LYS A 151 -12.22 7.01 10.97
CA LYS A 151 -11.28 6.91 12.10
C LYS A 151 -10.88 5.46 12.43
N LYS A 152 -11.53 4.49 11.79
CA LYS A 152 -11.26 3.06 11.94
C LYS A 152 -11.32 2.36 10.59
N CYS A 153 -10.53 1.32 10.43
CA CYS A 153 -10.59 0.42 9.28
C CYS A 153 -10.61 -1.02 9.79
N SER A 154 -11.55 -1.82 9.31
CA SER A 154 -11.73 -3.22 9.77
C SER A 154 -11.79 -3.40 11.29
N GLY A 155 -12.38 -2.44 12.00
CA GLY A 155 -12.45 -2.45 13.47
C GLY A 155 -11.18 -1.97 14.18
N LEU A 156 -10.08 -1.74 13.46
CA LEU A 156 -8.82 -1.24 14.00
C LEU A 156 -8.78 0.29 14.00
N ASP A 157 -8.13 0.85 15.01
CA ASP A 157 -7.80 2.28 15.03
C ASP A 157 -6.73 2.58 13.98
N ILE A 158 -6.83 3.76 13.37
CA ILE A 158 -5.89 4.23 12.36
C ILE A 158 -5.47 5.68 12.63
N CYS A 159 -4.38 6.10 12.02
CA CYS A 159 -4.00 7.51 11.93
C CYS A 159 -4.59 8.14 10.67
N GLN A 160 -5.24 9.29 10.82
CA GLN A 160 -5.67 10.13 9.70
C GLN A 160 -4.59 11.16 9.39
N TYR A 161 -4.45 11.51 8.11
CA TYR A 161 -3.44 12.46 7.66
C TYR A 161 -4.07 13.54 6.78
N ASP A 162 -3.50 14.73 6.84
CA ASP A 162 -3.63 15.75 5.80
C ASP A 162 -2.32 15.87 5.02
N GLU A 163 -2.33 16.69 3.98
CA GLU A 163 -1.15 16.92 3.15
C GLU A 163 0.05 17.41 3.96
N ILE A 164 -0.17 18.28 4.93
CA ILE A 164 0.91 18.89 5.73
C ILE A 164 1.56 17.84 6.62
N SER A 165 0.77 17.06 7.35
CA SER A 165 1.27 16.05 8.31
C SER A 165 2.00 14.91 7.60
N ILE A 166 1.48 14.43 6.45
CA ILE A 166 2.13 13.37 5.70
C ILE A 166 3.43 13.88 5.04
N THR A 167 3.41 15.09 4.46
CA THR A 167 4.60 15.73 3.91
C THR A 167 5.68 15.88 4.96
N LYS A 168 5.35 16.44 6.12
CA LYS A 168 6.29 16.59 7.24
C LYS A 168 6.90 15.25 7.67
N THR A 169 6.13 14.18 7.67
CA THR A 169 6.61 12.86 8.07
C THR A 169 7.72 12.37 7.15
N PHE A 170 7.55 12.49 5.82
CA PHE A 170 8.50 11.91 4.86
C PHE A 170 9.60 12.87 4.43
N GLU A 171 9.37 14.18 4.34
CA GLU A 171 10.42 15.16 4.03
C GLU A 171 11.49 15.24 5.13
N SER A 172 11.16 14.86 6.37
CA SER A 172 12.17 14.73 7.44
C SER A 172 13.18 13.60 7.20
N HIS A 173 12.98 12.78 6.15
CA HIS A 173 13.76 11.61 5.81
C HIS A 173 14.24 11.60 4.35
N ASN A 174 14.75 12.74 3.85
CA ASN A 174 15.35 12.88 2.51
C ASN A 174 14.39 12.59 1.34
N PHE A 175 13.12 12.87 1.51
CA PHE A 175 12.15 12.90 0.43
C PHE A 175 11.74 14.33 0.12
N LYS A 176 11.41 14.56 -1.15
CA LYS A 176 10.73 15.77 -1.61
C LYS A 176 9.36 15.38 -2.12
N LYS A 177 8.31 16.04 -1.64
CA LYS A 177 6.96 15.84 -2.15
C LYS A 177 6.88 16.29 -3.61
N VAL A 178 6.26 15.45 -4.44
CA VAL A 178 6.00 15.74 -5.87
C VAL A 178 4.56 16.20 -6.05
N GLU A 179 3.59 15.41 -5.60
CA GLU A 179 2.17 15.67 -5.80
C GLU A 179 1.36 15.21 -4.57
N SER A 180 0.19 15.83 -4.39
CA SER A 180 -0.83 15.35 -3.46
C SER A 180 -2.22 15.43 -4.11
N LYS A 181 -3.09 14.46 -3.79
CA LYS A 181 -4.45 14.39 -4.32
C LYS A 181 -5.39 13.83 -3.25
N ARG A 182 -6.50 14.53 -2.98
CA ARG A 182 -7.61 13.97 -2.21
C ARG A 182 -8.56 13.22 -3.14
N VAL A 183 -9.01 12.05 -2.70
CA VAL A 183 -9.85 11.16 -3.51
C VAL A 183 -10.94 10.55 -2.65
N ASP A 184 -12.15 10.57 -3.14
CA ASP A 184 -13.26 9.80 -2.58
C ASP A 184 -13.24 8.39 -3.16
N HIS A 185 -13.12 7.41 -2.28
CA HIS A 185 -13.27 6.01 -2.59
C HIS A 185 -14.68 5.56 -2.21
N GLU A 186 -15.46 5.16 -3.20
CA GLU A 186 -16.74 4.50 -2.96
C GLU A 186 -16.51 3.02 -2.67
N THR A 187 -16.93 2.58 -1.49
CA THR A 187 -16.83 1.19 -1.08
C THR A 187 -17.87 0.33 -1.80
N PRO A 188 -17.72 -1.01 -1.86
CA PRO A 188 -18.74 -1.90 -2.40
C PRO A 188 -20.13 -1.78 -1.73
N PHE A 189 -20.20 -1.10 -0.58
CA PHE A 189 -21.47 -0.87 0.17
C PHE A 189 -22.06 0.53 -0.09
N GLY A 190 -21.51 1.30 -1.03
CA GLY A 190 -21.98 2.66 -1.36
C GLY A 190 -21.59 3.73 -0.34
N THR A 191 -20.68 3.44 0.61
CA THR A 191 -20.15 4.45 1.54
C THR A 191 -18.91 5.12 0.96
N ILE A 192 -18.75 6.41 1.23
CA ILE A 192 -17.59 7.17 0.77
C ILE A 192 -16.52 7.18 1.87
N GLN A 193 -15.28 6.89 1.45
CA GLN A 193 -14.09 6.98 2.27
C GLN A 193 -13.12 7.98 1.64
N ASN A 194 -12.84 9.09 2.31
CA ASN A 194 -11.94 10.10 1.78
C ASN A 194 -10.49 9.74 2.09
N PHE A 195 -9.68 9.66 1.03
CA PHE A 195 -8.25 9.39 1.07
C PHE A 195 -7.44 10.65 0.72
N ILE A 196 -6.23 10.71 1.25
CA ILE A 196 -5.15 11.56 0.76
C ILE A 196 -4.06 10.68 0.18
N PHE A 197 -3.68 10.95 -1.06
CA PHE A 197 -2.51 10.37 -1.70
C PHE A 197 -1.42 11.41 -1.77
N CYS A 198 -0.19 11.01 -1.48
CA CYS A 198 0.98 11.84 -1.69
C CYS A 198 2.07 11.02 -2.38
N SER A 199 2.76 11.64 -3.32
CA SER A 199 3.94 11.08 -3.96
C SER A 199 5.19 11.86 -3.59
N PHE A 200 6.30 11.13 -3.52
CA PHE A 200 7.60 11.64 -3.10
C PHE A 200 8.71 11.08 -3.99
N THR A 201 9.80 11.83 -4.09
CA THR A 201 11.06 11.39 -4.71
C THR A 201 12.19 11.59 -3.72
N ALA A 202 13.10 10.62 -3.62
CA ALA A 202 14.32 10.73 -2.82
C ALA A 202 15.22 11.86 -3.34
N THR A 203 15.83 12.61 -2.42
CA THR A 203 16.73 13.75 -2.72
C THR A 203 18.18 13.38 -2.60
#